data_49d0d21272166afe47c8401f4d467a8a
#
_entry.id   49d0d21272166afe47c8401f4d467a8a
#
_cell.length_a   1.000
_cell.length_b   1.000
_cell.length_c   1.000
_cell.angle_alpha   90.00
_cell.angle_beta   90.00
_cell.angle_gamma   90.00
#
_symmetry.space_group_name_H-M   'P 1'
#
loop_
_entity.id
_entity.type
_entity.pdbx_description
1 polymer ?
#
loop_
_entity_poly.entity_id
_entity_poly.type
_entity_poly.pdbx_seq_one_letter_code
_entity_poly.pdbx_strand_id
1 'polypeptide(L)'
;MAPVATDTKATVDAAAWMFNVVTSVGIIIVNKALMATYHFTYATTLTGLHFATTTLLAFVLRWLGYIQPSHLPISELLKFVVFANFSIVGMNVSLMWNSVGFYQIAKLTMIPVSCLLEVLLDKIRYSRDTKLSISVVLLGVAVCTVTDVSVNTKGFIAAFIAVWSTSMQQYYVHYLQRKYSLSSFNLLGHTAPAQAASLLVLGPFLDYWLTNKKVYDYAYSITPVMFIILSCTIAVGTNLSQFICIGRFTAVSFQVLGHMKTILVLMLGFTFFGREGLNLHVVLGMIIAVVGMIWYGNASSKPGGKERRSISLPTQQTAKTTE
;
A
#
# COMPACT_ATOMS: atom_id res chain seq x y z
N MET A 1 15.88 -32.01 14.37
CA MET A 1 15.17 -30.92 15.07
C MET A 1 15.17 -29.67 14.18
N ALA A 2 14.24 -29.56 13.21
CA ALA A 2 14.12 -28.39 12.32
C ALA A 2 12.69 -27.81 12.17
N PRO A 3 11.67 -28.12 13.00
CA PRO A 3 10.34 -27.52 12.84
C PRO A 3 10.18 -26.17 13.54
N VAL A 4 10.94 -25.87 14.59
CA VAL A 4 10.69 -24.67 15.43
C VAL A 4 10.96 -23.32 14.73
N ALA A 5 11.93 -23.26 13.85
CA ALA A 5 12.28 -22.01 13.15
C ALA A 5 11.28 -21.61 12.04
N THR A 6 10.63 -22.59 11.39
CA THR A 6 9.61 -22.35 10.36
C THR A 6 8.30 -21.86 10.96
N ASP A 7 7.89 -22.41 12.09
CA ASP A 7 6.66 -21.98 12.79
C ASP A 7 6.77 -20.56 13.33
N THR A 8 7.93 -20.19 13.89
CA THR A 8 8.18 -18.84 14.39
C THR A 8 8.13 -17.80 13.26
N LYS A 9 8.68 -18.10 12.08
CA LYS A 9 8.64 -17.21 10.91
C LYS A 9 7.20 -17.01 10.42
N ALA A 10 6.45 -18.08 10.26
CA ALA A 10 5.05 -18.02 9.82
C ALA A 10 4.18 -17.22 10.80
N THR A 11 4.39 -17.39 12.11
CA THR A 11 3.66 -16.65 13.15
C THR A 11 3.97 -15.15 13.09
N VAL A 12 5.24 -14.76 12.91
CA VAL A 12 5.63 -13.34 12.79
C VAL A 12 5.10 -12.74 11.49
N ASP A 13 5.09 -13.50 10.39
CA ASP A 13 4.52 -13.04 9.10
C ASP A 13 3.01 -12.81 9.22
N ALA A 14 2.30 -13.74 9.85
CA ALA A 14 0.86 -13.60 10.13
C ALA A 14 0.57 -12.40 11.05
N ALA A 15 1.36 -12.21 12.11
CA ALA A 15 1.22 -11.07 13.02
C ALA A 15 1.45 -9.73 12.32
N ALA A 16 2.47 -9.63 11.46
CA ALA A 16 2.76 -8.43 10.68
C ALA A 16 1.59 -8.10 9.74
N TRP A 17 1.04 -9.12 9.08
CA TRP A 17 -0.11 -8.94 8.20
C TRP A 17 -1.38 -8.55 8.95
N MET A 18 -1.70 -9.21 10.06
CA MET A 18 -2.85 -8.87 10.92
C MET A 18 -2.73 -7.44 11.45
N PHE A 19 -1.55 -7.02 11.90
CA PHE A 19 -1.30 -5.65 12.33
C PHE A 19 -1.60 -4.64 11.21
N ASN A 20 -1.17 -4.94 9.98
CA ASN A 20 -1.46 -4.10 8.82
C ASN A 20 -2.96 -4.06 8.48
N VAL A 21 -3.67 -5.19 8.58
CA VAL A 21 -5.13 -5.23 8.34
C VAL A 21 -5.87 -4.38 9.37
N VAL A 22 -5.61 -4.61 10.66
CA VAL A 22 -6.31 -3.91 11.75
C VAL A 22 -6.08 -2.40 11.68
N THR A 23 -4.83 -1.95 11.52
CA THR A 23 -4.52 -0.52 11.43
C THR A 23 -5.09 0.12 10.16
N SER A 24 -5.06 -0.60 9.02
CA SER A 24 -5.62 -0.10 7.77
C SER A 24 -7.16 0.00 7.80
N VAL A 25 -7.84 -0.95 8.41
CA VAL A 25 -9.30 -0.89 8.58
C VAL A 25 -9.66 0.23 9.55
N GLY A 26 -8.95 0.32 10.66
CA GLY A 26 -9.16 1.38 11.66
C GLY A 26 -9.03 2.79 11.08
N ILE A 27 -7.97 3.05 10.31
CA ILE A 27 -7.78 4.37 9.70
C ILE A 27 -8.86 4.69 8.66
N ILE A 28 -9.33 3.69 7.88
CA ILE A 28 -10.42 3.90 6.91
C ILE A 28 -11.72 4.31 7.63
N ILE A 29 -12.06 3.63 8.73
CA ILE A 29 -13.27 3.94 9.50
C ILE A 29 -13.18 5.35 10.10
N VAL A 30 -12.06 5.69 10.74
CA VAL A 30 -11.86 7.00 11.38
C VAL A 30 -11.84 8.12 10.34
N ASN A 31 -11.15 7.93 9.20
CA ASN A 31 -11.12 8.92 8.12
C ASN A 31 -12.50 9.09 7.47
N LYS A 32 -13.27 8.00 7.32
CA LYS A 32 -14.66 8.08 6.83
C LYS A 32 -15.54 8.91 7.78
N ALA A 33 -15.41 8.70 9.09
CA ALA A 33 -16.12 9.51 10.08
C ALA A 33 -15.72 10.99 10.00
N LEU A 34 -14.41 11.29 9.88
CA LEU A 34 -13.91 12.67 9.72
C LEU A 34 -14.50 13.35 8.48
N MET A 35 -14.52 12.66 7.34
CA MET A 35 -14.99 13.24 6.08
C MET A 35 -16.51 13.31 5.98
N ALA A 36 -17.22 12.24 6.38
CA ALA A 36 -18.66 12.14 6.19
C ALA A 36 -19.45 12.83 7.32
N THR A 37 -19.04 12.66 8.59
CA THR A 37 -19.77 13.18 9.75
C THR A 37 -19.31 14.58 10.14
N TYR A 38 -17.99 14.81 10.12
CA TYR A 38 -17.42 16.09 10.56
C TYR A 38 -17.05 17.01 9.39
N HIS A 39 -17.25 16.56 8.15
CA HIS A 39 -16.97 17.35 6.93
C HIS A 39 -15.54 17.89 6.81
N PHE A 40 -14.58 17.18 7.43
CA PHE A 40 -13.16 17.47 7.29
C PHE A 40 -12.64 16.87 5.98
N THR A 41 -12.76 17.59 4.89
CA THR A 41 -12.50 17.11 3.51
C THR A 41 -11.06 17.31 3.02
N TYR A 42 -10.13 17.65 3.90
CA TYR A 42 -8.73 17.98 3.58
C TYR A 42 -7.83 16.74 3.61
N ALA A 43 -8.04 15.84 2.65
CA ALA A 43 -7.39 14.51 2.64
C ALA A 43 -5.86 14.58 2.51
N THR A 44 -5.34 15.50 1.69
CA THR A 44 -3.90 15.63 1.44
C THR A 44 -3.19 16.23 2.65
N THR A 45 -3.77 17.26 3.25
CA THR A 45 -3.27 17.87 4.50
C THR A 45 -3.32 16.86 5.66
N LEU A 46 -4.40 16.09 5.80
CA LEU A 46 -4.52 15.03 6.81
C LEU A 46 -3.41 13.99 6.64
N THR A 47 -3.11 13.60 5.39
CA THR A 47 -1.99 12.68 5.11
C THR A 47 -0.64 13.29 5.52
N GLY A 48 -0.45 14.58 5.31
CA GLY A 48 0.72 15.31 5.82
C GLY A 48 0.84 15.23 7.35
N LEU A 49 -0.27 15.40 8.09
CA LEU A 49 -0.32 15.25 9.54
C LEU A 49 -0.01 13.81 9.99
N HIS A 50 -0.48 12.79 9.24
CA HIS A 50 -0.14 11.39 9.50
C HIS A 50 1.37 11.15 9.44
N PHE A 51 2.04 11.69 8.40
CA PHE A 51 3.50 11.58 8.30
C PHE A 51 4.23 12.44 9.32
N ALA A 52 3.70 13.60 9.71
CA ALA A 52 4.29 14.41 10.78
C ALA A 52 4.27 13.67 12.13
N THR A 53 3.14 13.03 12.46
CA THR A 53 3.03 12.22 13.68
C THR A 53 3.94 10.99 13.62
N THR A 54 4.03 10.35 12.44
CA THR A 54 4.97 9.23 12.22
C THR A 54 6.42 9.68 12.40
N THR A 55 6.76 10.87 11.91
CA THR A 55 8.09 11.50 12.07
C THR A 55 8.40 11.75 13.54
N LEU A 56 7.44 12.33 14.28
CA LEU A 56 7.61 12.58 15.72
C LEU A 56 7.92 11.28 16.47
N LEU A 57 7.14 10.21 16.22
CA LEU A 57 7.42 8.91 16.83
C LEU A 57 8.80 8.38 16.43
N ALA A 58 9.18 8.48 15.17
CA ALA A 58 10.50 8.03 14.71
C ALA A 58 11.65 8.78 15.42
N PHE A 59 11.51 10.09 15.66
CA PHE A 59 12.45 10.87 16.43
C PHE A 59 12.52 10.43 17.90
N VAL A 60 11.38 10.20 18.53
CA VAL A 60 11.31 9.70 19.92
C VAL A 60 11.98 8.33 20.03
N LEU A 61 11.68 7.39 19.13
CA LEU A 61 12.28 6.06 19.14
C LEU A 61 13.80 6.09 18.88
N ARG A 62 14.26 7.02 18.04
CA ARG A 62 15.68 7.23 17.79
C ARG A 62 16.37 7.82 19.04
N TRP A 63 15.74 8.78 19.69
CA TRP A 63 16.25 9.37 20.94
C TRP A 63 16.34 8.35 22.06
N LEU A 64 15.36 7.44 22.15
CA LEU A 64 15.34 6.33 23.11
C LEU A 64 16.31 5.18 22.74
N GLY A 65 17.01 5.25 21.59
CA GLY A 65 17.98 4.25 21.17
C GLY A 65 17.38 3.00 20.49
N TYR A 66 16.08 2.96 20.25
CA TYR A 66 15.43 1.82 19.56
C TYR A 66 15.71 1.80 18.05
N ILE A 67 15.99 2.95 17.46
CA ILE A 67 16.32 3.07 16.03
C ILE A 67 17.79 3.44 15.90
N GLN A 68 18.58 2.54 15.33
CA GLN A 68 20.00 2.78 15.08
C GLN A 68 20.22 3.81 13.97
N PRO A 69 21.29 4.62 14.03
CA PRO A 69 21.68 5.50 12.97
C PRO A 69 21.86 4.71 11.66
N SER A 70 21.27 5.19 10.59
CA SER A 70 21.37 4.59 9.27
C SER A 70 21.50 5.69 8.22
N HIS A 71 22.06 5.35 7.05
CA HIS A 71 22.26 6.29 5.97
C HIS A 71 21.42 5.91 4.76
N LEU A 72 20.67 6.88 4.25
CA LEU A 72 19.95 6.78 2.98
C LEU A 72 20.40 7.96 2.10
N PRO A 73 20.95 7.74 0.88
CA PRO A 73 21.32 8.80 -0.03
C PRO A 73 20.15 9.72 -0.36
N ILE A 74 20.37 11.03 -0.35
CA ILE A 74 19.33 12.04 -0.62
C ILE A 74 18.69 11.83 -1.98
N SER A 75 19.43 11.40 -2.99
CA SER A 75 18.90 11.11 -4.33
C SER A 75 17.84 10.00 -4.33
N GLU A 76 18.03 8.95 -3.53
CA GLU A 76 17.06 7.86 -3.39
C GLU A 76 15.85 8.30 -2.56
N LEU A 77 16.08 9.11 -1.52
CA LEU A 77 15.01 9.71 -0.72
C LEU A 77 14.11 10.60 -1.58
N LEU A 78 14.68 11.47 -2.40
CA LEU A 78 13.93 12.38 -3.28
C LEU A 78 13.10 11.60 -4.32
N LYS A 79 13.67 10.57 -4.95
CA LYS A 79 12.92 9.68 -5.87
C LYS A 79 11.72 9.05 -5.17
N PHE A 80 11.94 8.50 -3.97
CA PHE A 80 10.87 7.91 -3.18
C PHE A 80 9.75 8.91 -2.88
N VAL A 81 10.10 10.11 -2.38
CA VAL A 81 9.14 11.16 -2.02
C VAL A 81 8.34 11.65 -3.23
N VAL A 82 8.99 11.80 -4.38
CA VAL A 82 8.30 12.17 -5.63
C VAL A 82 7.24 11.12 -5.99
N PHE A 83 7.60 9.84 -6.02
CA PHE A 83 6.61 8.78 -6.29
C PHE A 83 5.50 8.73 -5.24
N ALA A 84 5.83 8.90 -3.96
CA ALA A 84 4.85 8.91 -2.88
C ALA A 84 3.86 10.07 -3.01
N ASN A 85 4.32 11.27 -3.32
CA ASN A 85 3.48 12.44 -3.49
C ASN A 85 2.57 12.30 -4.74
N PHE A 86 3.12 11.88 -5.88
CA PHE A 86 2.31 11.61 -7.08
C PHE A 86 1.27 10.51 -6.84
N SER A 87 1.60 9.49 -6.05
CA SER A 87 0.66 8.44 -5.63
C SER A 87 -0.52 9.03 -4.86
N ILE A 88 -0.25 9.81 -3.82
CA ILE A 88 -1.27 10.38 -2.93
C ILE A 88 -2.13 11.38 -3.69
N VAL A 89 -1.51 12.36 -4.34
CA VAL A 89 -2.22 13.42 -5.09
C VAL A 89 -3.03 12.83 -6.23
N GLY A 90 -2.43 11.95 -7.03
CA GLY A 90 -3.11 11.34 -8.17
C GLY A 90 -4.32 10.49 -7.76
N MET A 91 -4.23 9.76 -6.63
CA MET A 91 -5.38 9.02 -6.10
C MET A 91 -6.49 9.95 -5.61
N ASN A 92 -6.16 11.03 -4.90
CA ASN A 92 -7.14 12.01 -4.44
C ASN A 92 -7.84 12.71 -5.63
N VAL A 93 -7.07 13.12 -6.64
CA VAL A 93 -7.61 13.72 -7.88
C VAL A 93 -8.49 12.74 -8.63
N SER A 94 -8.06 11.48 -8.77
CA SER A 94 -8.87 10.44 -9.41
C SER A 94 -10.20 10.21 -8.70
N LEU A 95 -10.19 10.14 -7.38
CA LEU A 95 -11.40 9.96 -6.58
C LEU A 95 -12.37 11.14 -6.67
N MET A 96 -11.85 12.34 -6.86
CA MET A 96 -12.66 13.55 -7.02
C MET A 96 -13.39 13.58 -8.37
N TRP A 97 -12.74 13.14 -9.45
CA TRP A 97 -13.26 13.26 -10.82
C TRP A 97 -13.96 12.02 -11.35
N ASN A 98 -13.82 10.88 -10.67
CA ASN A 98 -14.41 9.61 -11.06
C ASN A 98 -15.26 9.01 -9.94
N SER A 99 -16.06 7.99 -10.31
CA SER A 99 -16.82 7.21 -9.36
C SER A 99 -15.90 6.39 -8.44
N VAL A 100 -16.42 6.03 -7.25
CA VAL A 100 -15.73 5.13 -6.32
C VAL A 100 -15.45 3.76 -6.98
N GLY A 101 -16.37 3.28 -7.84
CA GLY A 101 -16.16 2.05 -8.61
C GLY A 101 -14.94 2.12 -9.51
N PHE A 102 -14.80 3.21 -10.28
CA PHE A 102 -13.60 3.42 -11.10
C PHE A 102 -12.32 3.48 -10.27
N TYR A 103 -12.34 4.19 -9.14
CA TYR A 103 -11.20 4.26 -8.22
C TYR A 103 -10.77 2.88 -7.70
N GLN A 104 -11.72 2.00 -7.39
CA GLN A 104 -11.41 0.63 -6.96
C GLN A 104 -10.81 -0.19 -8.11
N ILE A 105 -11.35 -0.07 -9.34
CA ILE A 105 -10.78 -0.72 -10.52
C ILE A 105 -9.35 -0.22 -10.77
N ALA A 106 -9.10 1.08 -10.67
CA ALA A 106 -7.76 1.63 -10.80
C ALA A 106 -6.79 1.03 -9.79
N LYS A 107 -7.22 0.81 -8.54
CA LYS A 107 -6.40 0.10 -7.54
C LYS A 107 -6.07 -1.34 -7.93
N LEU A 108 -6.98 -2.05 -8.60
CA LEU A 108 -6.71 -3.41 -9.07
C LEU A 108 -5.58 -3.46 -10.10
N THR A 109 -5.47 -2.45 -10.96
CA THR A 109 -4.41 -2.39 -11.97
C THR A 109 -3.02 -2.21 -11.36
N MET A 110 -2.90 -1.87 -10.07
CA MET A 110 -1.60 -1.84 -9.37
C MET A 110 -0.94 -3.22 -9.34
N ILE A 111 -1.70 -4.32 -9.26
CA ILE A 111 -1.12 -5.67 -9.21
C ILE A 111 -0.35 -6.00 -10.50
N PRO A 112 -0.97 -5.93 -11.70
CA PRO A 112 -0.22 -6.19 -12.93
C PRO A 112 0.92 -5.20 -13.15
N VAL A 113 0.78 -3.92 -12.77
CA VAL A 113 1.88 -2.95 -12.87
C VAL A 113 3.02 -3.32 -11.93
N SER A 114 2.75 -3.71 -10.68
CA SER A 114 3.77 -4.17 -9.74
C SER A 114 4.44 -5.46 -10.21
N CYS A 115 3.68 -6.41 -10.79
CA CYS A 115 4.26 -7.61 -11.43
C CYS A 115 5.20 -7.23 -12.57
N LEU A 116 4.79 -6.29 -13.42
CA LEU A 116 5.62 -5.81 -14.52
C LEU A 116 6.92 -5.18 -14.00
N LEU A 117 6.85 -4.34 -12.96
CA LEU A 117 8.03 -3.74 -12.35
C LEU A 117 8.97 -4.81 -11.76
N GLU A 118 8.47 -5.81 -11.06
CA GLU A 118 9.30 -6.90 -10.52
C GLU A 118 9.94 -7.75 -11.64
N VAL A 119 9.22 -7.97 -12.76
CA VAL A 119 9.77 -8.67 -13.92
C VAL A 119 10.87 -7.85 -14.62
N LEU A 120 10.66 -6.54 -14.80
CA LEU A 120 11.60 -5.67 -15.52
C LEU A 120 12.82 -5.32 -14.66
N LEU A 121 12.63 -4.97 -13.39
CA LEU A 121 13.67 -4.45 -12.53
C LEU A 121 14.41 -5.57 -11.77
N ASP A 122 13.67 -6.54 -11.20
CA ASP A 122 14.24 -7.65 -10.43
C ASP A 122 14.41 -8.94 -11.22
N LYS A 123 13.99 -8.96 -12.50
CA LYS A 123 14.04 -10.14 -13.38
C LYS A 123 13.33 -11.36 -12.76
N ILE A 124 12.22 -11.12 -12.04
CA ILE A 124 11.42 -12.17 -11.43
C ILE A 124 10.61 -12.90 -12.51
N ARG A 125 10.52 -14.22 -12.39
CA ARG A 125 9.61 -15.06 -13.15
C ARG A 125 8.48 -15.54 -12.27
N TYR A 126 7.25 -15.40 -12.76
CA TYR A 126 6.04 -15.95 -12.15
C TYR A 126 5.64 -17.24 -12.84
N SER A 127 5.29 -18.27 -12.08
CA SER A 127 4.71 -19.50 -12.62
C SER A 127 3.35 -19.23 -13.29
N ARG A 128 2.88 -20.18 -14.08
CA ARG A 128 1.54 -20.10 -14.68
C ARG A 128 0.46 -20.05 -13.61
N ASP A 129 0.57 -20.86 -12.56
CA ASP A 129 -0.38 -20.91 -11.46
C ASP A 129 -0.45 -19.59 -10.69
N THR A 130 0.71 -18.95 -10.45
CA THR A 130 0.75 -17.63 -9.79
C THR A 130 0.10 -16.55 -10.64
N LYS A 131 0.29 -16.56 -11.97
CA LYS A 131 -0.37 -15.62 -12.89
C LYS A 131 -1.88 -15.83 -12.93
N LEU A 132 -2.32 -17.09 -13.00
CA LEU A 132 -3.75 -17.43 -13.01
C LEU A 132 -4.42 -17.04 -11.70
N SER A 133 -3.78 -17.30 -10.55
CA SER A 133 -4.33 -16.90 -9.25
C SER A 133 -4.48 -15.38 -9.11
N ILE A 134 -3.51 -14.58 -9.61
CA ILE A 134 -3.61 -13.12 -9.69
C ILE A 134 -4.81 -12.71 -10.55
N SER A 135 -4.99 -13.34 -11.72
CA SER A 135 -6.13 -13.06 -12.60
C SER A 135 -7.47 -13.36 -11.94
N VAL A 136 -7.56 -14.44 -11.16
CA VAL A 136 -8.77 -14.78 -10.39
C VAL A 136 -9.04 -13.75 -9.29
N VAL A 137 -8.01 -13.28 -8.57
CA VAL A 137 -8.18 -12.18 -7.59
C VAL A 137 -8.72 -10.93 -8.26
N LEU A 138 -8.10 -10.51 -9.38
CA LEU A 138 -8.51 -9.33 -10.13
C LEU A 138 -9.97 -9.44 -10.61
N LEU A 139 -10.36 -10.60 -11.14
CA LEU A 139 -11.74 -10.86 -11.57
C LEU A 139 -12.71 -10.76 -10.40
N GLY A 140 -12.41 -11.42 -9.28
CA GLY A 140 -13.28 -11.41 -8.10
C GLY A 140 -13.50 -10.01 -7.55
N VAL A 141 -12.43 -9.21 -7.40
CA VAL A 141 -12.56 -7.84 -6.91
C VAL A 141 -13.21 -6.92 -7.95
N ALA A 142 -13.00 -7.13 -9.26
CA ALA A 142 -13.71 -6.41 -10.31
C ALA A 142 -15.22 -6.67 -10.21
N VAL A 143 -15.65 -7.92 -10.07
CA VAL A 143 -17.07 -8.28 -9.90
C VAL A 143 -17.68 -7.63 -8.64
N CYS A 144 -16.92 -7.54 -7.51
CA CYS A 144 -17.37 -6.86 -6.31
C CYS A 144 -17.59 -5.35 -6.49
N THR A 145 -16.79 -4.70 -7.32
CA THR A 145 -16.63 -3.24 -7.32
C THR A 145 -17.27 -2.56 -8.51
N VAL A 146 -17.57 -3.29 -9.60
CA VAL A 146 -18.24 -2.76 -10.79
C VAL A 146 -19.75 -2.69 -10.55
N THR A 147 -20.19 -1.56 -9.98
CA THR A 147 -21.62 -1.25 -9.85
C THR A 147 -22.04 -0.11 -10.78
N ASP A 148 -21.18 0.88 -10.96
CA ASP A 148 -21.39 2.00 -11.87
C ASP A 148 -20.03 2.63 -12.21
N VAL A 149 -19.69 2.73 -13.49
CA VAL A 149 -18.40 3.23 -13.96
C VAL A 149 -18.62 4.45 -14.86
N SER A 150 -18.67 5.62 -14.24
CA SER A 150 -18.51 6.89 -14.95
C SER A 150 -17.03 7.26 -15.01
N VAL A 151 -16.50 7.52 -16.20
CA VAL A 151 -15.08 7.83 -16.42
C VAL A 151 -14.92 9.25 -16.93
N ASN A 152 -14.21 10.07 -16.12
CA ASN A 152 -13.76 11.38 -16.54
C ASN A 152 -12.30 11.30 -17.00
N THR A 153 -11.96 11.89 -18.15
CA THR A 153 -10.60 11.84 -18.72
C THR A 153 -9.52 12.39 -17.78
N LYS A 154 -9.78 13.49 -17.09
CA LYS A 154 -8.82 14.06 -16.12
C LYS A 154 -8.58 13.11 -14.96
N GLY A 155 -9.66 12.54 -14.41
CA GLY A 155 -9.57 11.54 -13.35
C GLY A 155 -8.91 10.24 -13.80
N PHE A 156 -9.08 9.84 -15.07
CA PHE A 156 -8.39 8.68 -15.65
C PHE A 156 -6.88 8.90 -15.73
N ILE A 157 -6.42 10.05 -16.23
CA ILE A 157 -4.99 10.39 -16.29
C ILE A 157 -4.38 10.43 -14.89
N ALA A 158 -5.09 11.05 -13.93
CA ALA A 158 -4.66 11.08 -12.53
C ALA A 158 -4.54 9.68 -11.93
N ALA A 159 -5.51 8.78 -12.18
CA ALA A 159 -5.47 7.39 -11.75
C ALA A 159 -4.30 6.64 -12.37
N PHE A 160 -4.04 6.82 -13.66
CA PHE A 160 -2.93 6.19 -14.36
C PHE A 160 -1.58 6.59 -13.71
N ILE A 161 -1.35 7.89 -13.52
CA ILE A 161 -0.14 8.40 -12.84
C ILE A 161 -0.05 7.83 -11.42
N ALA A 162 -1.15 7.83 -10.67
CA ALA A 162 -1.18 7.32 -9.31
C ALA A 162 -0.87 5.83 -9.22
N VAL A 163 -1.40 5.00 -10.11
CA VAL A 163 -1.15 3.55 -10.15
C VAL A 163 0.33 3.27 -10.36
N TRP A 164 0.96 3.91 -11.35
CA TRP A 164 2.40 3.76 -11.60
C TRP A 164 3.23 4.27 -10.43
N SER A 165 2.90 5.44 -9.90
CA SER A 165 3.64 6.05 -8.79
C SER A 165 3.51 5.22 -7.51
N THR A 166 2.32 4.69 -7.21
CA THR A 166 2.11 3.81 -6.04
C THR A 166 2.90 2.50 -6.18
N SER A 167 2.85 1.89 -7.37
CA SER A 167 3.57 0.65 -7.63
C SER A 167 5.09 0.86 -7.54
N MET A 168 5.60 1.99 -8.05
CA MET A 168 7.01 2.37 -7.91
C MET A 168 7.37 2.66 -6.46
N GLN A 169 6.55 3.41 -5.72
CA GLN A 169 6.78 3.67 -4.30
C GLN A 169 6.91 2.37 -3.50
N GLN A 170 6.00 1.42 -3.70
CA GLN A 170 6.02 0.13 -3.00
C GLN A 170 7.22 -0.74 -3.42
N TYR A 171 7.57 -0.73 -4.71
CA TYR A 171 8.79 -1.36 -5.19
C TYR A 171 10.03 -0.75 -4.52
N TYR A 172 10.10 0.60 -4.43
CA TYR A 172 11.22 1.29 -3.77
C TYR A 172 11.32 0.98 -2.28
N VAL A 173 10.21 0.80 -1.56
CA VAL A 173 10.25 0.35 -0.15
C VAL A 173 11.03 -0.96 -0.04
N HIS A 174 10.66 -1.96 -0.86
CA HIS A 174 11.33 -3.26 -0.85
C HIS A 174 12.80 -3.16 -1.29
N TYR A 175 13.06 -2.42 -2.38
CA TYR A 175 14.39 -2.22 -2.95
C TYR A 175 15.34 -1.53 -1.96
N LEU A 176 14.92 -0.41 -1.35
CA LEU A 176 15.75 0.36 -0.43
C LEU A 176 16.06 -0.39 0.85
N GLN A 177 15.07 -1.12 1.40
CA GLN A 177 15.30 -1.98 2.57
C GLN A 177 16.37 -3.03 2.29
N ARG A 178 16.33 -3.66 1.11
CA ARG A 178 17.33 -4.69 0.73
C ARG A 178 18.69 -4.10 0.37
N LYS A 179 18.70 -3.04 -0.45
CA LYS A 179 19.96 -2.44 -0.95
C LYS A 179 20.81 -1.83 0.16
N TYR A 180 20.16 -1.15 1.11
CA TYR A 180 20.83 -0.44 2.20
C TYR A 180 20.72 -1.16 3.53
N SER A 181 20.21 -2.40 3.55
CA SER A 181 19.98 -3.20 4.76
C SER A 181 19.21 -2.45 5.84
N LEU A 182 18.24 -1.63 5.42
CA LEU A 182 17.44 -0.79 6.30
C LEU A 182 16.29 -1.58 6.91
N SER A 183 16.10 -1.45 8.22
CA SER A 183 14.87 -1.91 8.85
C SER A 183 13.68 -1.06 8.39
N SER A 184 12.46 -1.59 8.54
CA SER A 184 11.24 -0.84 8.24
C SER A 184 11.15 0.47 9.03
N PHE A 185 11.58 0.45 10.29
CA PHE A 185 11.66 1.65 11.15
C PHE A 185 12.66 2.68 10.62
N ASN A 186 13.85 2.22 10.21
CA ASN A 186 14.88 3.11 9.69
C ASN A 186 14.43 3.77 8.37
N LEU A 187 13.90 2.98 7.43
CA LEU A 187 13.43 3.52 6.17
C LEU A 187 12.26 4.50 6.38
N LEU A 188 11.30 4.16 7.23
CA LEU A 188 10.19 5.05 7.58
C LEU A 188 10.69 6.32 8.26
N GLY A 189 11.69 6.22 9.15
CA GLY A 189 12.33 7.37 9.81
C GLY A 189 13.03 8.33 8.86
N HIS A 190 13.54 7.85 7.70
CA HIS A 190 14.09 8.71 6.65
C HIS A 190 13.01 9.31 5.75
N THR A 191 11.97 8.53 5.39
CA THR A 191 10.99 8.95 4.39
C THR A 191 9.87 9.79 4.97
N ALA A 192 9.43 9.52 6.21
CA ALA A 192 8.31 10.23 6.84
C ALA A 192 8.55 11.74 7.01
N PRO A 193 9.73 12.23 7.45
CA PRO A 193 9.98 13.68 7.56
C PRO A 193 9.85 14.40 6.22
N ALA A 194 10.41 13.82 5.16
CA ALA A 194 10.37 14.42 3.83
C ALA A 194 8.95 14.41 3.24
N GLN A 195 8.18 13.34 3.46
CA GLN A 195 6.77 13.29 3.08
C GLN A 195 5.91 14.26 3.90
N ALA A 196 6.15 14.35 5.22
CA ALA A 196 5.47 15.33 6.05
C ALA A 196 5.72 16.75 5.57
N ALA A 197 6.97 17.13 5.36
CA ALA A 197 7.33 18.47 4.90
C ALA A 197 6.68 18.80 3.54
N SER A 198 6.78 17.90 2.57
CA SER A 198 6.20 18.13 1.24
C SER A 198 4.67 18.19 1.26
N LEU A 199 4.00 17.30 1.99
CA LEU A 199 2.53 17.26 2.03
C LEU A 199 1.92 18.35 2.91
N LEU A 200 2.59 18.81 3.98
CA LEU A 200 2.12 19.93 4.78
C LEU A 200 2.26 21.27 4.05
N VAL A 201 3.27 21.39 3.16
CA VAL A 201 3.41 22.58 2.32
C VAL A 201 2.42 22.52 1.14
N LEU A 202 2.38 21.42 0.40
CA LEU A 202 1.55 21.31 -0.81
C LEU A 202 0.09 20.98 -0.52
N GLY A 203 -0.18 20.26 0.58
CA GLY A 203 -1.51 19.73 0.92
C GLY A 203 -2.61 20.81 1.00
N PRO A 204 -2.43 21.89 1.76
CA PRO A 204 -3.44 22.95 1.86
C PRO A 204 -3.81 23.59 0.52
N PHE A 205 -2.82 23.76 -0.40
CA PHE A 205 -3.07 24.28 -1.74
C PHE A 205 -3.82 23.29 -2.61
N LEU A 206 -3.45 22.02 -2.56
CA LEU A 206 -4.10 20.93 -3.29
C LEU A 206 -5.52 20.69 -2.78
N ASP A 207 -5.71 20.65 -1.47
CA ASP A 207 -7.04 20.49 -0.87
C ASP A 207 -7.94 21.69 -1.20
N TYR A 208 -7.40 22.91 -1.21
CA TYR A 208 -8.14 24.10 -1.66
C TYR A 208 -8.53 23.99 -3.14
N TRP A 209 -7.60 23.61 -4.01
CA TRP A 209 -7.89 23.41 -5.43
C TRP A 209 -8.94 22.32 -5.68
N LEU A 210 -8.94 21.28 -4.85
CA LEU A 210 -9.87 20.15 -4.96
C LEU A 210 -11.28 20.47 -4.38
N THR A 211 -11.35 21.20 -3.28
CA THR A 211 -12.60 21.36 -2.49
C THR A 211 -13.14 22.78 -2.48
N ASN A 212 -12.39 23.77 -2.96
CA ASN A 212 -12.62 25.21 -2.81
C ASN A 212 -12.79 25.66 -1.35
N LYS A 213 -12.27 24.88 -0.40
CA LYS A 213 -12.31 25.18 1.04
C LYS A 213 -10.91 25.31 1.59
N LYS A 214 -10.68 26.28 2.45
CA LYS A 214 -9.38 26.48 3.08
C LYS A 214 -9.34 25.74 4.42
N VAL A 215 -8.20 25.07 4.69
CA VAL A 215 -8.02 24.27 5.91
C VAL A 215 -8.17 25.12 7.18
N TYR A 216 -7.71 26.36 7.15
CA TYR A 216 -7.77 27.26 8.31
C TYR A 216 -9.15 27.87 8.56
N ASP A 217 -10.08 27.82 7.60
CA ASP A 217 -11.48 28.26 7.76
C ASP A 217 -12.38 27.17 8.35
N TYR A 218 -11.82 25.98 8.61
CA TYR A 218 -12.57 24.87 9.20
C TYR A 218 -12.87 25.15 10.68
N ALA A 219 -14.11 24.92 11.09
CA ALA A 219 -14.54 25.07 12.48
C ALA A 219 -13.99 23.92 13.37
N TYR A 220 -12.82 24.11 13.93
CA TYR A 220 -12.16 23.14 14.81
C TYR A 220 -12.87 23.08 16.18
N SER A 221 -13.77 22.11 16.35
CA SER A 221 -14.34 21.76 17.64
C SER A 221 -13.60 20.57 18.27
N ILE A 222 -13.83 20.31 19.55
CA ILE A 222 -13.12 19.27 20.31
C ILE A 222 -13.24 17.90 19.63
N THR A 223 -14.44 17.52 19.18
CA THR A 223 -14.69 16.18 18.62
C THR A 223 -13.92 15.91 17.31
N PRO A 224 -14.01 16.74 16.25
CA PRO A 224 -13.18 16.56 15.06
C PRO A 224 -11.67 16.53 15.36
N VAL A 225 -11.19 17.38 16.28
CA VAL A 225 -9.77 17.40 16.67
C VAL A 225 -9.36 16.07 17.31
N MET A 226 -10.19 15.50 18.19
CA MET A 226 -9.96 14.17 18.75
C MET A 226 -9.90 13.07 17.70
N PHE A 227 -10.80 13.14 16.68
CA PHE A 227 -10.76 12.19 15.55
C PHE A 227 -9.53 12.39 14.66
N ILE A 228 -9.04 13.63 14.46
CA ILE A 228 -7.78 13.89 13.75
C ILE A 228 -6.61 13.27 14.51
N ILE A 229 -6.54 13.47 15.83
CA ILE A 229 -5.49 12.88 16.67
C ILE A 229 -5.55 11.34 16.61
N LEU A 230 -6.75 10.76 16.74
CA LEU A 230 -6.95 9.31 16.63
C LEU A 230 -6.52 8.79 15.26
N SER A 231 -6.91 9.48 14.18
CA SER A 231 -6.48 9.14 12.82
C SER A 231 -4.95 9.19 12.68
N CYS A 232 -4.31 10.23 13.19
CA CYS A 232 -2.85 10.36 13.18
C CYS A 232 -2.15 9.24 13.96
N THR A 233 -2.71 8.85 15.11
CA THR A 233 -2.17 7.76 15.93
C THR A 233 -2.26 6.42 15.20
N ILE A 234 -3.42 6.11 14.60
CA ILE A 234 -3.60 4.88 13.82
C ILE A 234 -2.73 4.91 12.56
N ALA A 235 -2.54 6.07 11.92
CA ALA A 235 -1.70 6.24 10.75
C ALA A 235 -0.24 5.83 10.98
N VAL A 236 0.28 6.07 12.18
CA VAL A 236 1.63 5.60 12.56
C VAL A 236 1.72 4.08 12.43
N GLY A 237 0.75 3.35 13.01
CA GLY A 237 0.67 1.90 12.89
C GLY A 237 0.49 1.43 11.44
N THR A 238 -0.35 2.13 10.67
CA THR A 238 -0.60 1.82 9.26
C THR A 238 0.67 2.00 8.42
N ASN A 239 1.36 3.12 8.55
CA ASN A 239 2.60 3.40 7.81
C ASN A 239 3.68 2.38 8.15
N LEU A 240 3.88 2.11 9.45
CA LEU A 240 4.88 1.16 9.91
C LEU A 240 4.56 -0.27 9.42
N SER A 241 3.32 -0.72 9.61
CA SER A 241 2.91 -2.06 9.19
C SER A 241 3.00 -2.27 7.67
N GLN A 242 2.75 -1.22 6.88
CA GLN A 242 2.94 -1.26 5.42
C GLN A 242 4.39 -1.52 5.06
N PHE A 243 5.34 -0.81 5.66
CA PHE A 243 6.77 -0.99 5.42
C PHE A 243 7.27 -2.36 5.88
N ILE A 244 6.76 -2.84 7.02
CA ILE A 244 7.05 -4.19 7.52
C ILE A 244 6.55 -5.24 6.52
N CYS A 245 5.30 -5.15 6.08
CA CYS A 245 4.72 -6.11 5.15
C CYS A 245 5.42 -6.11 3.79
N ILE A 246 5.70 -4.94 3.21
CA ILE A 246 6.41 -4.86 1.92
C ILE A 246 7.83 -5.42 2.05
N GLY A 247 8.52 -5.14 3.15
CA GLY A 247 9.85 -5.67 3.41
C GLY A 247 9.88 -7.21 3.55
N ARG A 248 8.85 -7.79 4.15
CA ARG A 248 8.73 -9.24 4.36
C ARG A 248 8.19 -10.00 3.14
N PHE A 249 7.18 -9.43 2.45
CA PHE A 249 6.39 -10.14 1.42
C PHE A 249 6.71 -9.74 -0.01
N THR A 250 7.19 -8.58 -0.29
CA THR A 250 7.28 -7.91 -1.60
C THR A 250 6.04 -7.06 -1.94
N ALA A 251 6.22 -6.16 -2.91
CA ALA A 251 5.16 -5.24 -3.34
C ALA A 251 3.93 -5.99 -3.90
N VAL A 252 4.14 -7.00 -4.76
CA VAL A 252 3.02 -7.76 -5.35
C VAL A 252 2.26 -8.55 -4.30
N SER A 253 2.96 -9.27 -3.41
CA SER A 253 2.31 -10.03 -2.35
C SER A 253 1.54 -9.10 -1.40
N PHE A 254 2.09 -7.93 -1.07
CA PHE A 254 1.42 -6.91 -0.28
C PHE A 254 0.14 -6.40 -0.95
N GLN A 255 0.18 -6.19 -2.28
CA GLN A 255 -0.98 -5.77 -3.06
C GLN A 255 -2.08 -6.83 -3.08
N VAL A 256 -1.73 -8.09 -3.41
CA VAL A 256 -2.70 -9.19 -3.46
C VAL A 256 -3.35 -9.39 -2.09
N LEU A 257 -2.56 -9.49 -1.02
CA LEU A 257 -3.06 -9.60 0.34
C LEU A 257 -3.81 -8.33 0.80
N GLY A 258 -3.46 -7.17 0.24
CA GLY A 258 -4.15 -5.90 0.51
C GLY A 258 -5.63 -5.91 0.13
N HIS A 259 -6.06 -6.72 -0.85
CA HIS A 259 -7.47 -6.86 -1.22
C HIS A 259 -8.31 -7.57 -0.15
N MET A 260 -7.71 -8.36 0.75
CA MET A 260 -8.41 -8.85 1.96
C MET A 260 -8.97 -7.71 2.82
N LYS A 261 -8.25 -6.59 2.90
CA LYS A 261 -8.74 -5.41 3.62
C LYS A 261 -10.00 -4.84 2.97
N THR A 262 -10.03 -4.79 1.64
CA THR A 262 -11.20 -4.30 0.88
C THR A 262 -12.40 -5.19 1.16
N ILE A 263 -12.23 -6.50 1.12
CA ILE A 263 -13.29 -7.47 1.41
C ILE A 263 -13.76 -7.32 2.86
N LEU A 264 -12.83 -7.21 3.81
CA LEU A 264 -13.16 -7.05 5.22
C LEU A 264 -13.90 -5.72 5.48
N VAL A 265 -13.46 -4.62 4.86
CA VAL A 265 -14.15 -3.32 4.96
C VAL A 265 -15.55 -3.39 4.36
N LEU A 266 -15.74 -4.08 3.23
CA LEU A 266 -17.07 -4.30 2.65
C LEU A 266 -17.95 -5.12 3.60
N MET A 267 -17.45 -6.23 4.13
CA MET A 267 -18.19 -7.08 5.08
C MET A 267 -18.60 -6.31 6.33
N LEU A 268 -17.66 -5.55 6.93
CA LEU A 268 -17.95 -4.71 8.09
C LEU A 268 -18.90 -3.56 7.73
N GLY A 269 -18.75 -2.97 6.56
CA GLY A 269 -19.69 -1.95 6.06
C GLY A 269 -21.11 -2.46 6.01
N PHE A 270 -21.35 -3.65 5.48
CA PHE A 270 -22.67 -4.28 5.45
C PHE A 270 -23.20 -4.62 6.84
N THR A 271 -22.32 -5.00 7.76
CA THR A 271 -22.71 -5.34 9.14
C THR A 271 -23.11 -4.10 9.95
N PHE A 272 -22.37 -2.99 9.81
CA PHE A 272 -22.57 -1.79 10.63
C PHE A 272 -23.51 -0.76 10.00
N PHE A 273 -23.58 -0.67 8.65
CA PHE A 273 -24.34 0.36 7.94
C PHE A 273 -25.58 -0.17 7.21
N GLY A 274 -25.90 -1.46 7.38
CA GLY A 274 -27.07 -2.08 6.82
C GLY A 274 -26.85 -2.78 5.47
N ARG A 275 -27.87 -3.60 5.07
CA ARG A 275 -27.77 -4.46 3.87
C ARG A 275 -28.02 -3.74 2.54
N GLU A 276 -28.15 -2.43 2.52
CA GLU A 276 -28.31 -1.66 1.29
C GLU A 276 -27.03 -1.78 0.47
N GLY A 277 -27.09 -2.55 -0.64
CA GLY A 277 -25.95 -2.81 -1.53
C GLY A 277 -25.37 -4.23 -1.47
N LEU A 278 -25.88 -5.11 -0.63
CA LEU A 278 -25.47 -6.54 -0.62
C LEU A 278 -26.17 -7.30 -1.76
N ASN A 279 -25.67 -7.15 -2.97
CA ASN A 279 -26.14 -7.88 -4.13
C ASN A 279 -25.42 -9.22 -4.27
N LEU A 280 -26.08 -10.20 -4.92
CA LEU A 280 -25.51 -11.54 -5.12
C LEU A 280 -24.13 -11.49 -5.83
N HIS A 281 -23.95 -10.60 -6.78
CA HIS A 281 -22.66 -10.45 -7.47
C HIS A 281 -21.54 -9.92 -6.54
N VAL A 282 -21.85 -9.07 -5.56
CA VAL A 282 -20.85 -8.62 -4.57
C VAL A 282 -20.38 -9.80 -3.73
N VAL A 283 -21.31 -10.64 -3.27
CA VAL A 283 -20.97 -11.85 -2.49
C VAL A 283 -20.16 -12.85 -3.32
N LEU A 284 -20.60 -13.11 -4.57
CA LEU A 284 -19.87 -14.00 -5.48
C LEU A 284 -18.46 -13.47 -5.79
N GLY A 285 -18.34 -12.17 -6.07
CA GLY A 285 -17.04 -11.55 -6.30
C GLY A 285 -16.11 -11.64 -5.09
N MET A 286 -16.64 -11.46 -3.87
CA MET A 286 -15.84 -11.64 -2.63
C MET A 286 -15.34 -13.09 -2.50
N ILE A 287 -16.19 -14.08 -2.75
CA ILE A 287 -15.81 -15.50 -2.68
C ILE A 287 -14.71 -15.80 -3.70
N ILE A 288 -14.88 -15.36 -4.96
CA ILE A 288 -13.88 -15.55 -6.04
C ILE A 288 -12.55 -14.91 -5.65
N ALA A 289 -12.55 -13.68 -5.11
CA ALA A 289 -11.35 -12.99 -4.70
C ALA A 289 -10.62 -13.71 -3.56
N VAL A 290 -11.35 -14.20 -2.55
CA VAL A 290 -10.76 -14.97 -1.43
C VAL A 290 -10.13 -16.27 -1.92
N VAL A 291 -10.83 -17.03 -2.77
CA VAL A 291 -10.29 -18.25 -3.38
C VAL A 291 -9.02 -17.95 -4.17
N GLY A 292 -9.03 -16.89 -4.99
CA GLY A 292 -7.85 -16.43 -5.73
C GLY A 292 -6.68 -16.05 -4.82
N MET A 293 -6.91 -15.40 -3.68
CA MET A 293 -5.86 -15.03 -2.71
C MET A 293 -5.26 -16.26 -2.02
N ILE A 294 -6.08 -17.23 -1.63
CA ILE A 294 -5.60 -18.50 -1.06
C ILE A 294 -4.74 -19.24 -2.10
N TRP A 295 -5.23 -19.31 -3.34
CA TRP A 295 -4.48 -19.92 -4.43
C TRP A 295 -3.15 -19.20 -4.70
N TYR A 296 -3.14 -17.85 -4.73
CA TYR A 296 -1.92 -17.06 -4.87
C TYR A 296 -0.90 -17.36 -3.76
N GLY A 297 -1.34 -17.40 -2.51
CA GLY A 297 -0.47 -17.75 -1.39
C GLY A 297 0.18 -19.11 -1.56
N ASN A 298 -0.60 -20.12 -1.95
CA ASN A 298 -0.11 -21.47 -2.20
C ASN A 298 0.81 -21.55 -3.45
N ALA A 299 0.43 -20.90 -4.56
CA ALA A 299 1.20 -20.94 -5.81
C ALA A 299 2.52 -20.19 -5.72
N SER A 300 2.54 -19.02 -5.08
CA SER A 300 3.74 -18.19 -4.93
C SER A 300 4.76 -18.75 -3.93
N SER A 301 4.31 -19.58 -2.97
CA SER A 301 5.16 -20.22 -1.96
C SER A 301 5.82 -21.51 -2.44
N LYS A 302 5.33 -22.10 -3.53
CA LYS A 302 5.94 -23.32 -4.12
C LYS A 302 7.26 -23.00 -4.81
N PRO A 303 8.21 -23.94 -4.84
CA PRO A 303 9.41 -23.84 -5.67
C PRO A 303 9.00 -23.56 -7.13
N GLY A 304 9.63 -22.57 -7.79
CA GLY A 304 9.25 -22.12 -9.14
C GLY A 304 8.05 -21.17 -9.20
N GLY A 305 7.33 -20.97 -8.10
CA GLY A 305 6.16 -20.08 -8.06
C GLY A 305 6.49 -18.61 -8.32
N LYS A 306 7.55 -18.14 -7.68
CA LYS A 306 8.13 -16.79 -7.82
C LYS A 306 9.64 -16.89 -7.62
N GLU A 307 10.40 -16.84 -8.70
CA GLU A 307 11.85 -17.00 -8.66
C GLU A 307 12.58 -15.86 -9.35
N ARG A 308 13.71 -15.45 -8.77
CA ARG A 308 14.62 -14.52 -9.41
C ARG A 308 15.41 -15.27 -10.49
N ARG A 309 15.46 -14.72 -11.70
CA ARG A 309 16.25 -15.30 -12.80
C ARG A 309 17.73 -15.27 -12.42
N SER A 310 18.32 -16.41 -12.03
CA SER A 310 19.76 -16.55 -11.96
C SER A 310 20.31 -16.45 -13.38
N ILE A 311 21.14 -15.45 -13.66
CA ILE A 311 21.97 -15.43 -14.88
C ILE A 311 23.05 -16.48 -14.58
N SER A 312 22.89 -17.70 -15.09
CA SER A 312 23.99 -18.65 -15.16
C SER A 312 25.05 -18.00 -16.05
N LEU A 313 26.12 -17.52 -15.44
CA LEU A 313 27.34 -17.22 -16.19
C LEU A 313 27.74 -18.49 -16.91
N PRO A 314 28.07 -18.45 -18.21
CA PRO A 314 28.58 -19.62 -18.90
C PRO A 314 29.84 -20.10 -18.15
N THR A 315 29.80 -21.34 -17.64
CA THR A 315 30.94 -22.00 -17.05
C THR A 315 32.04 -22.02 -18.10
N GLN A 316 33.13 -21.28 -17.88
CA GLN A 316 34.35 -21.46 -18.69
C GLN A 316 34.76 -22.93 -18.56
N GLN A 317 34.55 -23.67 -19.63
CA GLN A 317 35.17 -24.97 -19.80
C GLN A 317 36.68 -24.74 -19.74
N THR A 318 37.27 -25.14 -18.61
CA THR A 318 38.72 -25.28 -18.51
C THR A 318 39.11 -26.36 -19.51
N ALA A 319 39.69 -25.91 -20.62
CA ALA A 319 40.36 -26.81 -21.57
C ALA A 319 41.44 -27.56 -20.80
N LYS A 320 41.24 -28.86 -20.62
CA LYS A 320 42.31 -29.78 -20.23
C LYS A 320 43.28 -29.81 -21.40
N THR A 321 44.39 -29.14 -21.24
CA THR A 321 45.59 -29.40 -22.05
C THR A 321 46.14 -30.74 -21.61
N THR A 322 46.05 -31.73 -22.49
CA THR A 322 46.79 -32.97 -22.46
C THR A 322 48.21 -32.67 -22.91
N GLU A 323 49.19 -32.85 -22.06
CA GLU A 323 50.53 -33.33 -22.37
C GLU A 323 50.86 -34.56 -21.49
#